data_edd8835351a4ff7f3793d2d07f5d6eb3
#
_entry.id   edd8835351a4ff7f3793d2d07f5d6eb3
#
_cell.length_a   1.000
_cell.length_b   1.000
_cell.length_c   1.000
_cell.angle_alpha   90.00
_cell.angle_beta   90.00
_cell.angle_gamma   90.00
#
_symmetry.space_group_name_H-M   'P 1'
#
loop_
_entity.id
_entity.type
_entity.pdbx_description
1 polymer ?
#
loop_
_entity_poly.entity_id
_entity_poly.type
_entity_poly.pdbx_seq_one_letter_code
_entity_poly.pdbx_strand_id
1 'polypeptide(L)'
;LDGRVDAQGELDLAHTEVYIPNDYVAKQVQRYPDVLYFGASINPYRHDALARLKAVKAQGAVLIKWIPNIQHIDPSDPKLTEFYQHMRDLKLVLLSHTGQERSFSDANDEYGDPRRLELPLSLGVTVIAAHIATTGSNAGEDNYQRILPMMQRFPHLYADISSLTQI
;
A
#
# COMPACT_ATOMS: atom_id res chain seq x y z
N LEU A 1 -4.68 -4.93 7.89
CA LEU A 1 -5.01 -4.54 6.52
C LEU A 1 -6.41 -3.96 6.48
N ASP A 2 -6.60 -2.79 5.85
CA ASP A 2 -7.93 -2.20 5.65
C ASP A 2 -8.67 -2.91 4.51
N GLY A 3 -10.00 -2.82 4.50
CA GLY A 3 -10.81 -3.47 3.48
C GLY A 3 -11.09 -2.59 2.26
N ARG A 4 -11.99 -3.10 1.42
CA ARG A 4 -12.60 -2.33 0.33
C ARG A 4 -13.52 -1.26 0.88
N VAL A 5 -13.81 -0.31 0.02
CA VAL A 5 -14.66 0.83 0.33
C VAL A 5 -15.81 0.90 -0.69
N ASP A 6 -16.99 1.16 -0.20
CA ASP A 6 -18.17 1.36 -1.05
C ASP A 6 -18.21 2.77 -1.70
N ALA A 7 -19.25 3.03 -2.47
CA ALA A 7 -19.41 4.32 -3.16
C ALA A 7 -19.62 5.51 -2.20
N GLN A 8 -19.95 5.26 -0.94
CA GLN A 8 -20.13 6.27 0.11
C GLN A 8 -18.84 6.53 0.90
N GLY A 9 -17.78 5.77 0.62
CA GLY A 9 -16.52 5.87 1.36
C GLY A 9 -16.53 5.10 2.69
N GLU A 10 -17.47 4.15 2.86
CA GLU A 10 -17.56 3.29 4.04
C GLU A 10 -16.87 1.94 3.81
N LEU A 11 -16.45 1.29 4.89
CA LEU A 11 -15.83 -0.04 4.83
C LEU A 11 -16.85 -1.09 4.36
N ASP A 12 -16.57 -1.69 3.21
CA ASP A 12 -17.39 -2.77 2.62
C ASP A 12 -16.87 -4.15 3.05
N LEU A 13 -17.29 -4.61 4.21
CA LEU A 13 -16.93 -5.93 4.72
C LEU A 13 -17.51 -7.08 3.90
N ALA A 14 -18.60 -6.87 3.18
CA ALA A 14 -19.23 -7.93 2.37
C ALA A 14 -18.37 -8.34 1.18
N HIS A 15 -17.56 -7.41 0.65
CA HIS A 15 -16.66 -7.64 -0.48
C HIS A 15 -15.17 -7.60 -0.07
N THR A 16 -14.87 -7.66 1.23
CA THR A 16 -13.51 -7.65 1.75
C THR A 16 -13.09 -9.05 2.18
N GLU A 17 -12.09 -9.63 1.50
CA GLU A 17 -11.59 -10.97 1.85
C GLU A 17 -10.73 -10.97 3.12
N VAL A 18 -9.97 -9.91 3.37
CA VAL A 18 -9.11 -9.77 4.56
C VAL A 18 -9.25 -8.39 5.17
N TYR A 19 -9.59 -8.37 6.45
CA TYR A 19 -9.64 -7.16 7.25
C TYR A 19 -8.96 -7.36 8.60
N ILE A 20 -7.96 -6.52 8.90
CA ILE A 20 -7.25 -6.51 10.18
C ILE A 20 -7.28 -5.07 10.71
N PRO A 21 -8.05 -4.79 11.78
CA PRO A 21 -8.17 -3.44 12.33
C PRO A 21 -6.82 -2.87 12.80
N ASN A 22 -6.56 -1.60 12.51
CA ASN A 22 -5.35 -0.92 12.96
C ASN A 22 -5.19 -0.92 14.48
N ASP A 23 -6.29 -0.76 15.24
CA ASP A 23 -6.27 -0.79 16.69
C ASP A 23 -5.80 -2.13 17.27
N TYR A 24 -6.13 -3.25 16.60
CA TYR A 24 -5.60 -4.55 16.99
C TYR A 24 -4.09 -4.58 16.85
N VAL A 25 -3.56 -4.13 15.70
CA VAL A 25 -2.11 -4.11 15.43
C VAL A 25 -1.40 -3.17 16.39
N ALA A 26 -1.92 -1.96 16.59
CA ALA A 26 -1.36 -0.98 17.52
C ALA A 26 -1.23 -1.54 18.95
N LYS A 27 -2.26 -2.25 19.45
CA LYS A 27 -2.23 -2.92 20.76
C LYS A 27 -1.14 -4.00 20.83
N GLN A 28 -0.91 -4.78 19.75
CA GLN A 28 0.16 -5.77 19.74
C GLN A 28 1.55 -5.10 19.76
N VAL A 29 1.75 -4.02 19.00
CA VAL A 29 3.00 -3.27 19.01
C VAL A 29 3.28 -2.66 20.38
N GLN A 30 2.28 -2.07 21.03
CA GLN A 30 2.40 -1.55 22.40
C GLN A 30 2.79 -2.62 23.41
N ARG A 31 2.39 -3.87 23.18
CA ARG A 31 2.73 -5.02 24.04
C ARG A 31 4.18 -5.50 23.85
N TYR A 32 4.75 -5.26 22.65
CA TYR A 32 6.09 -5.73 22.28
C TYR A 32 6.89 -4.60 21.58
N PRO A 33 7.10 -3.45 22.25
CA PRO A 33 7.65 -2.25 21.60
C PRO A 33 9.11 -2.41 21.18
N ASP A 34 9.85 -3.34 21.78
CA ASP A 34 11.27 -3.56 21.48
C ASP A 34 11.50 -4.39 20.21
N VAL A 35 10.45 -5.04 19.68
CA VAL A 35 10.57 -5.98 18.55
C VAL A 35 9.59 -5.71 17.42
N LEU A 36 8.54 -4.91 17.64
CA LEU A 36 7.51 -4.64 16.65
C LEU A 36 7.44 -3.17 16.29
N TYR A 37 7.27 -2.87 15.01
CA TYR A 37 6.91 -1.56 14.50
C TYR A 37 5.47 -1.55 14.00
N PHE A 38 4.78 -0.43 14.19
CA PHE A 38 3.38 -0.32 13.75
C PHE A 38 3.30 0.01 12.25
N GLY A 39 2.94 -0.99 11.45
CA GLY A 39 2.45 -0.81 10.09
C GLY A 39 0.92 -0.72 10.11
N ALA A 40 0.37 0.44 9.76
CA ALA A 40 -1.06 0.62 9.61
C ALA A 40 -1.52 0.31 8.18
N SER A 41 -2.82 0.20 7.96
CA SER A 41 -3.42 0.14 6.63
C SER A 41 -4.67 1.02 6.60
N ILE A 42 -4.79 1.84 5.56
CA ILE A 42 -5.92 2.73 5.35
C ILE A 42 -6.24 2.71 3.87
N ASN A 43 -7.46 2.35 3.51
CA ASN A 43 -7.93 2.53 2.14
C ASN A 43 -8.16 4.03 1.91
N PRO A 44 -7.49 4.65 0.91
CA PRO A 44 -7.51 6.10 0.72
C PRO A 44 -8.85 6.63 0.21
N TYR A 45 -9.73 5.75 -0.28
CA TYR A 45 -11.08 6.10 -0.71
C TYR A 45 -12.09 6.22 0.45
N ARG A 46 -11.69 5.91 1.68
CA ARG A 46 -12.53 6.16 2.84
C ARG A 46 -12.80 7.64 3.02
N HIS A 47 -14.04 8.00 3.36
CA HIS A 47 -14.41 9.38 3.63
C HIS A 47 -13.61 10.00 4.80
N ASP A 48 -13.14 9.16 5.76
CA ASP A 48 -12.37 9.56 6.94
C ASP A 48 -10.85 9.28 6.82
N ALA A 49 -10.35 8.98 5.59
CA ALA A 49 -8.97 8.53 5.35
C ALA A 49 -7.90 9.48 5.94
N LEU A 50 -8.06 10.79 5.76
CA LEU A 50 -7.10 11.79 6.25
C LEU A 50 -7.09 11.89 7.78
N ALA A 51 -8.25 11.76 8.42
CA ALA A 51 -8.34 11.72 9.88
C ALA A 51 -7.66 10.46 10.43
N ARG A 52 -7.85 9.32 9.74
CA ARG A 52 -7.18 8.05 10.09
C ARG A 52 -5.68 8.12 9.96
N LEU A 53 -5.13 8.78 8.92
CA LEU A 53 -3.67 8.96 8.80
C LEU A 53 -3.08 9.66 10.02
N LYS A 54 -3.73 10.74 10.46
CA LYS A 54 -3.31 11.47 11.68
C LYS A 54 -3.42 10.60 12.92
N ALA A 55 -4.51 9.85 13.06
CA ALA A 55 -4.75 8.97 14.21
C ALA A 55 -3.72 7.84 14.30
N VAL A 56 -3.44 7.11 13.22
CA VAL A 56 -2.44 6.03 13.24
C VAL A 56 -1.03 6.57 13.45
N LYS A 57 -0.71 7.76 12.90
CA LYS A 57 0.57 8.43 13.17
C LYS A 57 0.74 8.76 14.64
N ALA A 58 -0.29 9.29 15.27
CA ALA A 58 -0.28 9.57 16.72
C ALA A 58 -0.12 8.29 17.57
N GLN A 59 -0.58 7.14 17.08
CA GLN A 59 -0.39 5.82 17.67
C GLN A 59 0.99 5.20 17.39
N GLY A 60 1.86 5.90 16.66
CA GLY A 60 3.23 5.44 16.38
C GLY A 60 3.40 4.69 15.05
N ALA A 61 2.43 4.76 14.12
CA ALA A 61 2.60 4.16 12.81
C ALA A 61 3.81 4.75 12.07
N VAL A 62 4.60 3.87 11.45
CA VAL A 62 5.78 4.23 10.65
C VAL A 62 5.52 4.07 9.15
N LEU A 63 4.56 3.25 8.78
CA LEU A 63 4.19 3.00 7.39
C LEU A 63 2.69 2.73 7.23
N ILE A 64 2.23 2.87 5.98
CA ILE A 64 0.93 2.41 5.50
C ILE A 64 1.16 1.23 4.57
N LYS A 65 0.54 0.08 4.88
CA LYS A 65 0.58 -1.13 4.02
C LYS A 65 -0.65 -1.17 3.13
N TRP A 66 -0.41 -1.40 1.85
CA TRP A 66 -1.46 -1.73 0.87
C TRP A 66 -1.20 -3.08 0.20
N ILE A 67 -2.29 -3.74 -0.18
CA ILE A 67 -2.38 -4.73 -1.25
C ILE A 67 -3.41 -4.17 -2.25
N PRO A 68 -2.98 -3.32 -3.18
CA PRO A 68 -3.88 -2.56 -4.05
C PRO A 68 -4.85 -3.46 -4.82
N ASN A 69 -4.36 -4.62 -5.25
CA ASN A 69 -5.11 -5.62 -6.01
C ASN A 69 -6.44 -5.99 -5.34
N ILE A 70 -6.41 -6.30 -4.03
CA ILE A 70 -7.59 -6.77 -3.28
C ILE A 70 -8.34 -5.66 -2.54
N GLN A 71 -7.67 -4.57 -2.21
CA GLN A 71 -8.29 -3.39 -1.59
C GLN A 71 -8.98 -2.49 -2.63
N HIS A 72 -8.83 -2.80 -3.92
CA HIS A 72 -9.28 -2.01 -5.07
C HIS A 72 -8.82 -0.55 -5.00
N ILE A 73 -7.54 -0.38 -4.69
CA ILE A 73 -6.88 0.92 -4.68
C ILE A 73 -6.11 1.09 -5.99
N ASP A 74 -6.42 2.11 -6.77
CA ASP A 74 -5.55 2.54 -7.87
C ASP A 74 -4.49 3.52 -7.34
N PRO A 75 -3.22 3.11 -7.21
CA PRO A 75 -2.19 4.02 -6.70
C PRO A 75 -1.93 5.24 -7.59
N SER A 76 -2.33 5.18 -8.87
CA SER A 76 -2.17 6.26 -9.83
C SER A 76 -3.36 7.22 -9.91
N ASP A 77 -4.43 6.99 -9.14
CA ASP A 77 -5.63 7.85 -9.17
C ASP A 77 -5.28 9.26 -8.67
N PRO A 78 -5.46 10.31 -9.50
CA PRO A 78 -5.20 11.70 -9.10
C PRO A 78 -6.00 12.17 -7.87
N LYS A 79 -7.13 11.55 -7.58
CA LYS A 79 -7.93 11.83 -6.37
C LYS A 79 -7.14 11.56 -5.08
N LEU A 80 -6.11 10.73 -5.13
CA LEU A 80 -5.27 10.38 -3.98
C LEU A 80 -4.17 11.42 -3.69
N THR A 81 -4.06 12.48 -4.49
CA THR A 81 -3.01 13.50 -4.33
C THR A 81 -2.94 14.07 -2.91
N GLU A 82 -4.08 14.44 -2.34
CA GLU A 82 -4.14 14.98 -0.97
C GLU A 82 -3.73 13.95 0.08
N PHE A 83 -4.15 12.70 -0.08
CA PHE A 83 -3.76 11.61 0.80
C PHE A 83 -2.23 11.40 0.81
N TYR A 84 -1.60 11.41 -0.36
CA TYR A 84 -0.14 11.28 -0.49
C TYR A 84 0.61 12.48 0.08
N GLN A 85 0.11 13.70 -0.09
CA GLN A 85 0.69 14.89 0.53
C GLN A 85 0.68 14.78 2.06
N HIS A 86 -0.43 14.32 2.66
CA HIS A 86 -0.52 14.08 4.09
C HIS A 86 0.44 12.95 4.55
N MET A 87 0.57 11.86 3.79
CA MET A 87 1.55 10.81 4.09
C MET A 87 2.97 11.35 4.12
N ARG A 88 3.38 12.13 3.12
CA ARG A 88 4.69 12.78 3.04
C ARG A 88 4.94 13.68 4.26
N ASP A 89 3.99 14.56 4.57
CA ASP A 89 4.11 15.55 5.65
C ASP A 89 4.17 14.87 7.03
N LEU A 90 3.47 13.75 7.20
CA LEU A 90 3.51 12.88 8.38
C LEU A 90 4.72 11.94 8.40
N LYS A 91 5.56 11.93 7.35
CA LYS A 91 6.69 11.00 7.19
C LYS A 91 6.25 9.54 7.33
N LEU A 92 5.15 9.18 6.70
CA LEU A 92 4.66 7.80 6.60
C LEU A 92 5.17 7.20 5.29
N VAL A 93 5.78 6.02 5.37
CA VAL A 93 6.23 5.26 4.21
C VAL A 93 5.04 4.49 3.63
N LEU A 94 4.95 4.38 2.30
CA LEU A 94 4.01 3.48 1.65
C LEU A 94 4.69 2.13 1.37
N LEU A 95 4.25 1.07 2.02
CA LEU A 95 4.61 -0.31 1.68
C LEU A 95 3.49 -0.90 0.82
N SER A 96 3.69 -0.94 -0.48
CA SER A 96 2.70 -1.45 -1.44
C SER A 96 3.09 -2.82 -1.96
N HIS A 97 2.13 -3.77 -1.95
CA HIS A 97 2.25 -4.96 -2.78
C HIS A 97 2.41 -4.54 -4.23
N THR A 98 3.31 -5.20 -4.96
CA THR A 98 3.53 -4.99 -6.40
C THR A 98 3.59 -6.32 -7.13
N GLY A 99 3.07 -6.33 -8.35
CA GLY A 99 2.92 -7.51 -9.14
C GLY A 99 1.55 -8.16 -9.01
N GLN A 100 1.44 -9.38 -9.54
CA GLN A 100 0.21 -10.16 -9.51
C GLN A 100 -0.05 -10.76 -8.13
N GLU A 101 -1.29 -10.66 -7.63
CA GLU A 101 -1.72 -11.26 -6.38
C GLU A 101 -2.49 -12.56 -6.64
N ARG A 102 -1.95 -13.69 -6.14
CA ARG A 102 -2.49 -15.02 -6.43
C ARG A 102 -3.15 -15.69 -5.22
N SER A 103 -3.10 -15.06 -4.05
CA SER A 103 -3.59 -15.65 -2.80
C SER A 103 -5.07 -15.37 -2.55
N PHE A 104 -5.69 -14.48 -3.34
CA PHE A 104 -7.05 -14.00 -3.15
C PHE A 104 -7.88 -14.16 -4.42
N SER A 105 -9.20 -14.35 -4.25
CA SER A 105 -10.10 -14.70 -5.36
C SER A 105 -10.52 -13.51 -6.22
N ASP A 106 -10.56 -12.32 -5.64
CA ASP A 106 -11.03 -11.09 -6.29
C ASP A 106 -9.94 -10.00 -6.31
N ALA A 107 -8.84 -10.32 -7.01
CA ALA A 107 -7.73 -9.42 -7.20
C ALA A 107 -7.78 -8.74 -8.56
N ASN A 108 -7.64 -7.41 -8.59
CA ASN A 108 -7.39 -6.66 -9.82
C ASN A 108 -5.89 -6.42 -9.98
N ASP A 109 -5.23 -7.23 -10.80
CA ASP A 109 -3.78 -7.21 -10.98
C ASP A 109 -3.26 -5.97 -11.71
N GLU A 110 -4.12 -5.18 -12.34
CA GLU A 110 -3.70 -3.88 -12.87
C GLU A 110 -3.29 -2.90 -11.76
N TYR A 111 -3.87 -3.02 -10.57
CA TYR A 111 -3.49 -2.16 -9.44
C TYR A 111 -2.16 -2.56 -8.81
N GLY A 112 -1.66 -3.75 -9.11
CA GLY A 112 -0.32 -4.21 -8.76
C GLY A 112 0.79 -3.76 -9.73
N ASP A 113 0.46 -3.09 -10.83
CA ASP A 113 1.45 -2.54 -11.75
C ASP A 113 2.36 -1.53 -11.03
N PRO A 114 3.69 -1.77 -10.95
CA PRO A 114 4.60 -0.89 -10.25
C PRO A 114 4.60 0.55 -10.80
N ARG A 115 4.29 0.75 -12.09
CA ARG A 115 4.22 2.12 -12.68
C ARG A 115 3.11 2.98 -12.07
N ARG A 116 2.09 2.38 -11.47
CA ARG A 116 1.06 3.14 -10.74
C ARG A 116 1.60 3.84 -9.50
N LEU A 117 2.78 3.46 -9.01
CA LEU A 117 3.47 4.12 -7.91
C LEU A 117 4.19 5.42 -8.32
N GLU A 118 4.19 5.80 -9.60
CA GLU A 118 4.80 7.07 -10.04
C GLU A 118 4.13 8.29 -9.40
N LEU A 119 2.82 8.25 -9.15
CA LEU A 119 2.11 9.37 -8.53
C LEU A 119 2.61 9.64 -7.09
N PRO A 120 2.54 8.68 -6.14
CA PRO A 120 3.05 8.91 -4.78
C PRO A 120 4.54 9.27 -4.77
N LEU A 121 5.36 8.63 -5.61
CA LEU A 121 6.78 8.96 -5.75
C LEU A 121 7.00 10.40 -6.23
N SER A 122 6.26 10.85 -7.25
CA SER A 122 6.37 12.22 -7.76
C SER A 122 5.94 13.28 -6.73
N LEU A 123 5.08 12.91 -5.78
CA LEU A 123 4.64 13.75 -4.66
C LEU A 123 5.59 13.67 -3.44
N GLY A 124 6.69 12.91 -3.54
CA GLY A 124 7.73 12.83 -2.51
C GLY A 124 7.43 11.84 -1.38
N VAL A 125 6.49 10.90 -1.57
CA VAL A 125 6.25 9.80 -0.63
C VAL A 125 7.35 8.77 -0.79
N THR A 126 7.98 8.35 0.30
CA THR A 126 8.87 7.18 0.29
C THR A 126 8.06 5.92 0.10
N VAL A 127 8.42 5.10 -0.89
CA VAL A 127 7.71 3.88 -1.24
C VAL A 127 8.62 2.67 -1.11
N ILE A 128 8.08 1.59 -0.55
CA ILE A 128 8.68 0.25 -0.58
C ILE A 128 7.77 -0.63 -1.45
N ALA A 129 8.28 -1.05 -2.60
CA ALA A 129 7.61 -2.00 -3.47
C ALA A 129 7.86 -3.42 -2.92
N ALA A 130 6.83 -4.02 -2.33
CA ALA A 130 6.94 -5.38 -1.81
C ALA A 130 7.13 -6.37 -2.97
N HIS A 131 8.02 -7.37 -2.75
CA HIS A 131 8.34 -8.45 -3.70
C HIS A 131 9.06 -7.96 -4.97
N ILE A 132 9.53 -6.69 -4.99
CA ILE A 132 10.18 -6.07 -6.16
C ILE A 132 9.45 -6.34 -7.49
N ALA A 133 8.11 -6.42 -7.44
CA ALA A 133 7.24 -6.69 -8.59
C ALA A 133 7.60 -7.97 -9.39
N THR A 134 8.08 -9.03 -8.74
CA THR A 134 8.58 -10.25 -9.41
C THR A 134 7.49 -11.13 -10.02
N THR A 135 6.21 -10.82 -9.83
CA THR A 135 5.10 -11.64 -10.33
C THR A 135 4.29 -10.93 -11.40
N GLY A 136 3.92 -11.67 -12.45
CA GLY A 136 3.02 -11.22 -13.49
C GLY A 136 3.56 -10.15 -14.42
N SER A 137 2.69 -9.69 -15.28
CA SER A 137 2.98 -8.67 -16.32
C SER A 137 1.82 -7.70 -16.43
N ASN A 138 2.12 -6.45 -16.79
CA ASN A 138 1.13 -5.45 -17.15
C ASN A 138 1.50 -4.83 -18.50
N ALA A 139 0.50 -4.53 -19.31
CA ALA A 139 0.70 -3.99 -20.67
C ALA A 139 1.70 -4.79 -21.54
N GLY A 140 1.76 -6.13 -21.35
CA GLY A 140 2.64 -7.01 -22.12
C GLY A 140 4.12 -7.01 -21.69
N GLU A 141 4.47 -6.39 -20.58
CA GLU A 141 5.83 -6.32 -20.03
C GLU A 141 5.86 -6.87 -18.60
N ASP A 142 6.87 -7.68 -18.26
CA ASP A 142 7.06 -8.21 -16.92
C ASP A 142 7.14 -7.08 -15.88
N ASN A 143 6.43 -7.22 -14.75
CA ASN A 143 6.38 -6.20 -13.73
C ASN A 143 7.77 -5.91 -13.12
N TYR A 144 8.62 -6.93 -13.02
CA TYR A 144 10.02 -6.74 -12.61
C TYR A 144 10.78 -5.82 -13.58
N GLN A 145 10.62 -5.98 -14.90
CA GLN A 145 11.24 -5.09 -15.88
C GLN A 145 10.68 -3.66 -15.81
N ARG A 146 9.40 -3.52 -15.47
CA ARG A 146 8.72 -2.23 -15.35
C ARG A 146 9.20 -1.41 -14.15
N ILE A 147 9.60 -2.05 -13.04
CA ILE A 147 10.06 -1.34 -11.84
C ILE A 147 11.51 -0.84 -11.93
N LEU A 148 12.38 -1.52 -12.69
CA LEU A 148 13.80 -1.19 -12.75
C LEU A 148 14.10 0.26 -13.18
N PRO A 149 13.48 0.82 -14.25
CA PRO A 149 13.67 2.22 -14.61
C PRO A 149 13.18 3.19 -13.52
N MET A 150 12.14 2.81 -12.78
CA MET A 150 11.62 3.64 -11.69
C MET A 150 12.61 3.72 -10.53
N MET A 151 13.28 2.61 -10.18
CA MET A 151 14.31 2.59 -9.14
C MET A 151 15.52 3.48 -9.50
N GLN A 152 15.83 3.62 -10.78
CA GLN A 152 16.85 4.56 -11.24
C GLN A 152 16.39 6.03 -11.16
N ARG A 153 15.10 6.28 -11.43
CA ARG A 153 14.53 7.63 -11.48
C ARG A 153 14.18 8.19 -10.11
N PHE A 154 13.72 7.35 -9.18
CA PHE A 154 13.21 7.76 -7.88
C PHE A 154 14.10 7.26 -6.74
N PRO A 155 14.98 8.10 -6.15
CA PRO A 155 15.92 7.68 -5.11
C PRO A 155 15.26 7.28 -3.78
N HIS A 156 13.96 7.57 -3.62
CA HIS A 156 13.15 7.20 -2.47
C HIS A 156 12.16 6.04 -2.77
N LEU A 157 12.36 5.34 -3.88
CA LEU A 157 11.77 4.04 -4.15
C LEU A 157 12.72 2.96 -3.66
N TYR A 158 12.23 2.14 -2.74
CA TYR A 158 12.88 0.93 -2.23
C TYR A 158 12.07 -0.30 -2.64
N ALA A 159 12.65 -1.47 -2.50
CA ALA A 159 11.95 -2.72 -2.69
C ALA A 159 12.41 -3.76 -1.67
N ASP A 160 11.54 -4.67 -1.31
CA ASP A 160 11.93 -5.86 -0.56
C ASP A 160 12.00 -7.09 -1.49
N ILE A 161 12.69 -8.11 -1.04
CA ILE A 161 12.91 -9.36 -1.77
C ILE A 161 12.09 -10.52 -1.21
N SER A 162 11.02 -10.24 -0.48
CA SER A 162 10.12 -11.27 0.01
C SER A 162 9.44 -12.00 -1.16
N SER A 163 9.01 -13.24 -0.92
CA SER A 163 8.35 -14.11 -1.91
C SER A 163 9.16 -14.51 -3.14
N LEU A 164 10.45 -14.20 -3.23
CA LEU A 164 11.30 -14.61 -4.36
C LEU A 164 11.47 -16.13 -4.49
N THR A 165 11.18 -16.88 -3.45
CA THR A 165 11.27 -18.36 -3.46
C THR A 165 10.04 -19.05 -4.02
N GLN A 166 9.05 -18.31 -4.49
CA GLN A 166 7.81 -18.83 -5.09
C GLN A 166 7.83 -18.84 -6.63
N ILE A 167 9.01 -18.74 -7.21
CA ILE A 167 9.23 -18.80 -8.65
C ILE A 167 9.22 -20.25 -9.13
#